data_0fdd9c3c7f29d061c1ba635c83b49263
#
_entry.id   0fdd9c3c7f29d061c1ba635c83b49263
#
_cell.length_a   1.000
_cell.length_b   1.000
_cell.length_c   1.000
_cell.angle_alpha   90.00
_cell.angle_beta   90.00
_cell.angle_gamma   90.00
#
_symmetry.space_group_name_H-M   'P 1'
#
loop_
_entity.id
_entity.type
_entity.pdbx_description
1 polymer ?
#
loop_
_entity_poly.entity_id
_entity_poly.type
_entity_poly.pdbx_seq_one_letter_code
_entity_poly.pdbx_strand_id
1 'polypeptide(L)'
;IIIDDTRHRITPALKMKMEDDMDRIAKSCHKLLSVQQPYMLTEFWNMVRLGHPIIFNFIREGVPVYDKDIFLPIKRLLQMGEIRPSKEAVEKFIERGPKRIKRVENAKMYLIVEDLYYAMLESAQAVLMFLGKSPPRPGDAPEMLRKTLVEMKLMEADLAKDLEGIIELRKKVEHKKISRVTGTQLDSWIKKADKFVKKMEKLIVRIEVMKRESMVDKSYAIMSETATTLLKAMNKPMTKDGKIADVMKRELVETGMIDKKYLDVFVELEKMRDAVKKGEILDIDKQAILMQREYVRRFIRDAGRVLRKNIQVG
;
A
#
# COMPACT_ATOMS: atom_id res chain seq x y z
N ILE A 1 -35.30 29.41 11.88
CA ILE A 1 -36.50 30.02 11.27
C ILE A 1 -37.65 29.01 11.40
N ILE A 2 -38.84 29.53 11.81
CA ILE A 2 -40.08 28.76 11.90
C ILE A 2 -41.04 29.32 10.84
N ILE A 3 -41.53 28.45 9.96
CA ILE A 3 -42.41 28.82 8.85
C ILE A 3 -43.82 28.34 9.13
N ASP A 4 -44.81 29.22 8.98
CA ASP A 4 -46.22 28.87 9.15
C ASP A 4 -46.70 28.04 7.94
N ASP A 5 -46.91 26.75 8.15
CA ASP A 5 -47.44 25.80 7.19
C ASP A 5 -48.93 25.47 7.43
N THR A 6 -49.58 26.20 8.32
CA THR A 6 -50.99 25.92 8.65
C THR A 6 -51.98 26.42 7.59
N ARG A 7 -51.58 27.46 6.84
CA ARG A 7 -52.44 28.06 5.80
C ARG A 7 -52.18 27.59 4.40
N HIS A 8 -50.95 27.10 4.13
CA HIS A 8 -50.50 26.67 2.80
C HIS A 8 -49.70 25.40 2.89
N ARG A 9 -49.96 24.47 1.99
CA ARG A 9 -49.20 23.23 1.90
C ARG A 9 -47.81 23.53 1.32
N ILE A 10 -46.76 23.33 2.11
CA ILE A 10 -45.38 23.48 1.67
C ILE A 10 -44.91 22.15 1.12
N THR A 11 -44.59 22.11 -0.17
CA THR A 11 -44.04 20.92 -0.83
C THR A 11 -42.55 20.78 -0.51
N PRO A 12 -41.95 19.56 -0.57
CA PRO A 12 -40.51 19.38 -0.36
C PRO A 12 -39.64 20.24 -1.28
N ALA A 13 -40.06 20.42 -2.55
CA ALA A 13 -39.35 21.26 -3.51
C ALA A 13 -39.39 22.75 -3.11
N LEU A 14 -40.54 23.23 -2.62
CA LEU A 14 -40.64 24.62 -2.13
C LEU A 14 -39.81 24.82 -0.87
N LYS A 15 -39.79 23.84 0.05
CA LYS A 15 -38.96 23.90 1.26
C LYS A 15 -37.47 24.03 0.90
N MET A 16 -36.97 23.21 -0.01
CA MET A 16 -35.60 23.24 -0.49
C MET A 16 -35.24 24.58 -1.12
N LYS A 17 -36.13 25.12 -1.97
CA LYS A 17 -35.92 26.44 -2.56
C LYS A 17 -35.84 27.55 -1.50
N MET A 18 -36.70 27.47 -0.48
CA MET A 18 -36.67 28.43 0.65
C MET A 18 -35.37 28.31 1.46
N GLU A 19 -34.84 27.13 1.67
CA GLU A 19 -33.56 26.91 2.34
C GLU A 19 -32.41 27.54 1.55
N ASP A 20 -32.33 27.32 0.26
CA ASP A 20 -31.31 27.92 -0.61
C ASP A 20 -31.39 29.45 -0.66
N ASP A 21 -32.60 30.00 -0.75
CA ASP A 21 -32.83 31.44 -0.76
C ASP A 21 -32.42 32.08 0.58
N MET A 22 -32.76 31.45 1.69
CA MET A 22 -32.39 31.93 3.03
C MET A 22 -30.89 31.90 3.28
N ASP A 23 -30.20 30.83 2.87
CA ASP A 23 -28.75 30.74 3.01
C ASP A 23 -28.04 31.78 2.13
N ARG A 24 -28.52 31.99 0.90
CA ARG A 24 -28.00 33.05 0.01
C ARG A 24 -28.17 34.45 0.61
N ILE A 25 -29.33 34.75 1.15
CA ILE A 25 -29.62 36.07 1.80
C ILE A 25 -28.72 36.23 3.02
N ALA A 26 -28.60 35.20 3.86
CA ALA A 26 -27.76 35.28 5.06
C ALA A 26 -26.29 35.56 4.70
N LYS A 27 -25.74 34.86 3.72
CA LYS A 27 -24.36 35.08 3.23
C LYS A 27 -24.15 36.46 2.59
N SER A 28 -25.20 37.02 1.95
CA SER A 28 -25.13 38.37 1.43
C SER A 28 -25.10 39.44 2.53
N CYS A 29 -25.73 39.17 3.67
CA CYS A 29 -25.71 40.09 4.84
C CYS A 29 -24.36 40.04 5.58
N HIS A 30 -23.85 38.84 5.86
CA HIS A 30 -22.57 38.68 6.55
C HIS A 30 -21.97 37.27 6.33
N LYS A 31 -20.65 37.19 6.07
CA LYS A 31 -19.94 35.94 5.81
C LYS A 31 -20.05 34.87 6.92
N LEU A 32 -20.18 35.28 8.16
CA LEU A 32 -20.29 34.38 9.31
C LEU A 32 -21.74 34.06 9.69
N LEU A 33 -22.73 34.65 9.00
CA LEU A 33 -24.13 34.35 9.26
C LEU A 33 -24.49 33.03 8.50
N SER A 34 -24.94 32.05 9.26
CA SER A 34 -25.46 30.79 8.74
C SER A 34 -26.92 30.61 9.13
N VAL A 35 -27.74 30.13 8.21
CA VAL A 35 -29.12 29.79 8.47
C VAL A 35 -29.23 28.29 8.59
N GLN A 36 -29.76 27.80 9.70
CA GLN A 36 -30.11 26.39 9.87
C GLN A 36 -31.40 26.08 9.11
N GLN A 37 -31.58 24.80 8.79
CA GLN A 37 -32.79 24.30 8.14
C GLN A 37 -34.05 24.82 8.82
N PRO A 38 -35.02 25.42 8.10
CA PRO A 38 -36.23 25.95 8.68
C PRO A 38 -37.14 24.83 9.20
N TYR A 39 -37.78 25.06 10.32
CA TYR A 39 -38.81 24.20 10.86
C TYR A 39 -40.17 24.63 10.36
N MET A 40 -41.01 23.70 9.95
CA MET A 40 -42.45 23.99 9.77
C MET A 40 -43.10 24.18 11.15
N LEU A 41 -44.04 25.06 11.25
CA LEU A 41 -44.70 25.37 12.53
C LEU A 41 -45.35 24.12 13.12
N THR A 42 -45.99 23.31 12.30
CA THR A 42 -46.59 22.04 12.73
C THR A 42 -45.56 21.03 13.24
N GLU A 43 -44.40 20.92 12.59
CA GLU A 43 -43.30 20.10 13.03
C GLU A 43 -42.68 20.63 14.33
N PHE A 44 -42.40 21.95 14.40
CA PHE A 44 -41.87 22.61 15.57
C PHE A 44 -42.77 22.40 16.77
N TRP A 45 -44.09 22.60 16.60
CA TRP A 45 -45.08 22.42 17.67
C TRP A 45 -45.13 20.97 18.18
N ASN A 46 -45.06 20.00 17.28
CA ASN A 46 -44.98 18.60 17.67
C ASN A 46 -43.70 18.26 18.43
N MET A 47 -42.58 18.83 18.02
CA MET A 47 -41.29 18.68 18.74
C MET A 47 -41.32 19.35 20.12
N VAL A 48 -41.95 20.52 20.25
CA VAL A 48 -42.18 21.20 21.53
C VAL A 48 -43.00 20.32 22.46
N ARG A 49 -44.13 19.78 21.96
CA ARG A 49 -45.02 18.92 22.74
C ARG A 49 -44.32 17.62 23.20
N LEU A 50 -43.45 17.05 22.37
CA LEU A 50 -42.69 15.85 22.72
C LEU A 50 -41.45 16.16 23.58
N GLY A 51 -41.17 17.41 23.84
CA GLY A 51 -39.99 17.83 24.63
C GLY A 51 -38.67 17.46 23.94
N HIS A 52 -38.58 17.66 22.61
CA HIS A 52 -37.38 17.29 21.85
C HIS A 52 -36.16 18.10 22.29
N PRO A 53 -35.04 17.50 22.68
CA PRO A 53 -33.90 18.18 23.31
C PRO A 53 -33.29 19.31 22.48
N ILE A 54 -33.26 19.20 21.16
CA ILE A 54 -32.73 20.26 20.27
C ILE A 54 -33.65 21.49 20.35
N ILE A 55 -34.96 21.27 20.27
CA ILE A 55 -35.94 22.34 20.35
C ILE A 55 -35.96 22.97 21.74
N PHE A 56 -35.76 22.18 22.79
CA PHE A 56 -35.58 22.66 24.16
C PHE A 56 -34.46 23.68 24.26
N ASN A 57 -33.30 23.37 23.67
CA ASN A 57 -32.17 24.29 23.66
C ASN A 57 -32.46 25.53 22.83
N PHE A 58 -33.10 25.42 21.68
CA PHE A 58 -33.47 26.58 20.86
C PHE A 58 -34.42 27.51 21.59
N ILE A 59 -35.40 26.97 22.26
CA ILE A 59 -36.35 27.77 23.02
C ILE A 59 -35.68 28.42 24.23
N ARG A 60 -34.85 27.69 24.96
CA ARG A 60 -34.15 28.20 26.16
C ARG A 60 -33.17 29.30 25.81
N GLU A 61 -32.31 29.08 24.84
CA GLU A 61 -31.21 29.99 24.50
C GLU A 61 -31.57 30.99 23.40
N GLY A 62 -32.57 30.69 22.59
CA GLY A 62 -32.94 31.51 21.44
C GLY A 62 -33.47 32.88 21.83
N VAL A 63 -33.08 33.89 21.05
CA VAL A 63 -33.64 35.23 21.10
C VAL A 63 -34.44 35.48 19.83
N PRO A 64 -35.75 35.71 19.89
CA PRO A 64 -36.52 35.96 18.68
C PRO A 64 -36.19 37.35 18.13
N VAL A 65 -35.75 37.39 16.88
CA VAL A 65 -35.53 38.63 16.12
C VAL A 65 -36.86 39.16 15.57
N TYR A 66 -37.72 38.27 15.20
CA TYR A 66 -39.07 38.52 14.74
C TYR A 66 -40.00 37.42 15.27
N ASP A 67 -41.07 37.77 15.97
CA ASP A 67 -42.01 36.82 16.53
C ASP A 67 -43.46 37.26 16.25
N LYS A 68 -44.30 36.32 15.87
CA LYS A 68 -45.74 36.48 15.68
C LYS A 68 -46.51 35.83 16.84
N ASP A 69 -46.11 36.10 18.05
CA ASP A 69 -46.72 35.60 19.28
C ASP A 69 -46.72 34.06 19.40
N ILE A 70 -45.71 33.40 18.82
CA ILE A 70 -45.53 31.95 18.88
C ILE A 70 -44.37 31.58 19.79
N PHE A 71 -43.19 32.14 19.57
CA PHE A 71 -41.98 31.75 20.26
C PHE A 71 -41.92 32.16 21.72
N LEU A 72 -42.24 33.41 22.00
CA LEU A 72 -42.19 33.95 23.37
C LEU A 72 -43.16 33.24 24.33
N PRO A 73 -44.43 32.96 23.98
CA PRO A 73 -45.32 32.16 24.82
C PRO A 73 -44.77 30.77 25.11
N ILE A 74 -44.21 30.09 24.11
CA ILE A 74 -43.59 28.75 24.27
C ILE A 74 -42.37 28.87 25.21
N LYS A 75 -41.51 29.86 25.03
CA LYS A 75 -40.36 30.11 25.91
C LYS A 75 -40.82 30.33 27.36
N ARG A 76 -41.89 31.03 27.55
CA ARG A 76 -42.45 31.26 28.90
C ARG A 76 -42.97 29.96 29.52
N LEU A 77 -43.70 29.14 28.76
CA LEU A 77 -44.17 27.81 29.23
C LEU A 77 -42.99 26.88 29.59
N LEU A 78 -41.90 26.93 28.82
CA LEU A 78 -40.69 26.21 29.18
C LEU A 78 -40.08 26.68 30.50
N GLN A 79 -39.98 27.99 30.69
CA GLN A 79 -39.47 28.59 31.95
C GLN A 79 -40.33 28.26 33.17
N MET A 80 -41.61 28.09 32.96
CA MET A 80 -42.57 27.69 34.02
C MET A 80 -42.55 26.19 34.30
N GLY A 81 -41.79 25.40 33.51
CA GLY A 81 -41.72 23.95 33.68
C GLY A 81 -42.91 23.16 33.11
N GLU A 82 -43.78 23.84 32.36
CA GLU A 82 -44.95 23.22 31.74
C GLU A 82 -44.57 22.35 30.53
N ILE A 83 -43.45 22.65 29.87
CA ILE A 83 -42.91 21.85 28.81
C ILE A 83 -41.79 20.95 29.36
N ARG A 84 -42.01 19.66 29.42
CA ARG A 84 -41.05 18.66 29.93
C ARG A 84 -40.73 17.63 28.86
N PRO A 85 -39.50 17.08 28.84
CA PRO A 85 -39.19 15.95 27.95
C PRO A 85 -40.14 14.79 28.21
N SER A 86 -40.70 14.23 27.15
CA SER A 86 -41.54 13.05 27.29
C SER A 86 -40.70 11.84 27.69
N LYS A 87 -41.29 10.89 28.41
CA LYS A 87 -40.63 9.63 28.79
C LYS A 87 -40.06 8.91 27.58
N GLU A 88 -40.79 8.89 26.49
CA GLU A 88 -40.36 8.29 25.21
C GLU A 88 -39.12 9.00 24.61
N ALA A 89 -39.04 10.33 24.71
CA ALA A 89 -37.87 11.06 24.25
C ALA A 89 -36.63 10.69 25.09
N VAL A 90 -36.78 10.56 26.40
CA VAL A 90 -35.67 10.13 27.30
C VAL A 90 -35.24 8.72 26.96
N GLU A 91 -36.18 7.77 26.80
CA GLU A 91 -35.88 6.38 26.44
C GLU A 91 -35.13 6.28 25.11
N LYS A 92 -35.59 6.99 24.07
CA LYS A 92 -34.89 7.06 22.76
C LYS A 92 -33.45 7.60 22.86
N PHE A 93 -33.22 8.57 23.75
CA PHE A 93 -31.87 9.11 23.94
C PHE A 93 -30.97 8.12 24.67
N ILE A 94 -31.46 7.47 25.72
CA ILE A 94 -30.69 6.43 26.45
C ILE A 94 -30.30 5.29 25.54
N GLU A 95 -31.22 4.80 24.67
CA GLU A 95 -30.92 3.74 23.71
C GLU A 95 -29.84 4.08 22.68
N ARG A 96 -29.61 5.35 22.37
CA ARG A 96 -28.60 5.76 21.40
C ARG A 96 -27.16 5.55 21.89
N GLY A 97 -26.93 5.68 23.20
CA GLY A 97 -25.61 5.50 23.79
C GLY A 97 -24.98 4.15 23.49
N PRO A 98 -25.60 3.02 23.90
CA PRO A 98 -25.11 1.68 23.63
C PRO A 98 -24.94 1.38 22.12
N LYS A 99 -25.88 1.85 21.30
CA LYS A 99 -25.81 1.71 19.83
C LYS A 99 -24.59 2.42 19.23
N ARG A 100 -24.24 3.61 19.74
CA ARG A 100 -23.05 4.36 19.32
C ARG A 100 -21.76 3.69 19.77
N ILE A 101 -21.69 3.20 21.02
CA ILE A 101 -20.51 2.46 21.54
C ILE A 101 -20.28 1.21 20.67
N LYS A 102 -21.30 0.42 20.40
CA LYS A 102 -21.20 -0.75 19.54
C LYS A 102 -20.72 -0.41 18.11
N ARG A 103 -21.10 0.76 17.60
CA ARG A 103 -20.63 1.24 16.28
C ARG A 103 -19.13 1.55 16.32
N VAL A 104 -18.63 2.19 17.39
CA VAL A 104 -17.21 2.51 17.58
C VAL A 104 -16.37 1.23 17.69
N GLU A 105 -16.83 0.23 18.47
CA GLU A 105 -16.16 -1.06 18.60
C GLU A 105 -16.03 -1.77 17.23
N ASN A 106 -17.12 -1.77 16.45
CA ASN A 106 -17.11 -2.37 15.11
C ASN A 106 -16.18 -1.62 14.16
N ALA A 107 -16.19 -0.28 14.17
CA ALA A 107 -15.32 0.54 13.33
C ALA A 107 -13.85 0.33 13.68
N LYS A 108 -13.49 0.29 14.97
CA LYS A 108 -12.14 0.01 15.43
C LYS A 108 -11.63 -1.35 14.95
N MET A 109 -12.44 -2.38 15.09
CA MET A 109 -12.12 -3.73 14.64
C MET A 109 -11.87 -3.78 13.13
N TYR A 110 -12.76 -3.16 12.35
CA TYR A 110 -12.66 -3.14 10.89
C TYR A 110 -11.38 -2.47 10.43
N LEU A 111 -11.06 -1.27 10.94
CA LEU A 111 -9.85 -0.53 10.59
C LEU A 111 -8.57 -1.32 10.88
N ILE A 112 -8.46 -1.90 12.08
CA ILE A 112 -7.26 -2.66 12.46
C ILE A 112 -7.06 -3.87 11.55
N VAL A 113 -8.11 -4.64 11.29
CA VAL A 113 -8.02 -5.85 10.45
C VAL A 113 -7.70 -5.48 9.00
N GLU A 114 -8.24 -4.37 8.50
CA GLU A 114 -7.98 -3.89 7.15
C GLU A 114 -6.54 -3.42 6.97
N ASP A 115 -6.00 -2.64 7.90
CA ASP A 115 -4.61 -2.19 7.86
C ASP A 115 -3.62 -3.35 7.95
N LEU A 116 -3.87 -4.33 8.83
CA LEU A 116 -3.04 -5.55 8.91
C LEU A 116 -3.08 -6.37 7.62
N TYR A 117 -4.25 -6.51 7.03
CA TYR A 117 -4.42 -7.18 5.76
C TYR A 117 -3.63 -6.50 4.65
N TYR A 118 -3.74 -5.18 4.48
CA TYR A 118 -2.99 -4.47 3.45
C TYR A 118 -1.49 -4.50 3.70
N ALA A 119 -1.04 -4.32 4.93
CA ALA A 119 0.37 -4.41 5.29
C ALA A 119 0.99 -5.74 4.86
N MET A 120 0.31 -6.85 5.12
CA MET A 120 0.80 -8.19 4.74
C MET A 120 0.66 -8.44 3.23
N LEU A 121 -0.47 -8.10 2.63
CA LEU A 121 -0.71 -8.34 1.21
C LEU A 121 0.24 -7.54 0.32
N GLU A 122 0.37 -6.23 0.55
CA GLU A 122 1.22 -5.35 -0.25
C GLU A 122 2.70 -5.73 -0.11
N SER A 123 3.15 -6.10 1.09
CA SER A 123 4.50 -6.60 1.31
C SER A 123 4.77 -7.89 0.53
N ALA A 124 3.81 -8.82 0.50
CA ALA A 124 3.90 -10.05 -0.30
C ALA A 124 3.96 -9.75 -1.80
N GLN A 125 3.07 -8.88 -2.28
CA GLN A 125 3.03 -8.45 -3.68
C GLN A 125 4.34 -7.75 -4.08
N ALA A 126 4.91 -6.90 -3.22
CA ALA A 126 6.17 -6.22 -3.47
C ALA A 126 7.31 -7.21 -3.72
N VAL A 127 7.46 -8.24 -2.89
CA VAL A 127 8.48 -9.27 -3.07
C VAL A 127 8.25 -10.06 -4.36
N LEU A 128 7.00 -10.44 -4.67
CA LEU A 128 6.68 -11.16 -5.91
C LEU A 128 6.93 -10.31 -7.16
N MET A 129 6.58 -9.03 -7.13
CA MET A 129 6.92 -8.08 -8.21
C MET A 129 8.43 -7.92 -8.35
N PHE A 130 9.15 -7.86 -7.25
CA PHE A 130 10.62 -7.79 -7.28
C PHE A 130 11.24 -9.04 -7.91
N LEU A 131 10.59 -10.21 -7.81
CA LEU A 131 10.95 -11.43 -8.53
C LEU A 131 10.52 -11.43 -10.01
N GLY A 132 9.87 -10.36 -10.48
CA GLY A 132 9.40 -10.24 -11.87
C GLY A 132 8.06 -10.91 -12.13
N LYS A 133 7.29 -11.23 -11.09
CA LYS A 133 5.91 -11.73 -11.22
C LYS A 133 4.92 -10.57 -11.23
N SER A 134 3.79 -10.74 -11.91
CA SER A 134 2.69 -9.79 -11.78
C SER A 134 2.09 -9.86 -10.37
N PRO A 135 1.61 -8.74 -9.80
CA PRO A 135 0.97 -8.74 -8.48
C PRO A 135 -0.25 -9.66 -8.50
N PRO A 136 -0.29 -10.69 -7.62
CA PRO A 136 -1.41 -11.62 -7.58
C PRO A 136 -2.67 -10.98 -6.99
N ARG A 137 -3.83 -11.56 -7.31
CA ARG A 137 -5.05 -11.26 -6.57
C ARG A 137 -4.89 -11.68 -5.10
N PRO A 138 -5.61 -11.05 -4.17
CA PRO A 138 -5.47 -11.38 -2.76
C PRO A 138 -5.62 -12.88 -2.44
N GLY A 139 -6.59 -13.56 -3.08
CA GLY A 139 -6.81 -15.00 -2.86
C GLY A 139 -5.70 -15.90 -3.39
N ASP A 140 -4.98 -15.45 -4.40
CA ASP A 140 -3.92 -16.21 -5.07
C ASP A 140 -2.53 -15.96 -4.44
N ALA A 141 -2.40 -14.88 -3.67
CA ALA A 141 -1.12 -14.44 -3.10
C ALA A 141 -0.46 -15.51 -2.19
N PRO A 142 -1.16 -16.18 -1.26
CA PRO A 142 -0.56 -17.21 -0.42
C PRO A 142 0.01 -18.38 -1.21
N GLU A 143 -0.71 -18.84 -2.24
CA GLU A 143 -0.27 -19.95 -3.08
C GLU A 143 0.93 -19.55 -3.95
N MET A 144 0.95 -18.33 -4.47
CA MET A 144 2.07 -17.82 -5.22
C MET A 144 3.33 -17.65 -4.35
N LEU A 145 3.18 -17.27 -3.07
CA LEU A 145 4.29 -17.25 -2.12
C LEU A 145 4.84 -18.68 -1.86
N ARG A 146 3.95 -19.68 -1.73
CA ARG A 146 4.37 -21.09 -1.57
C ARG A 146 5.20 -21.54 -2.76
N LYS A 147 4.69 -21.39 -3.97
CA LYS A 147 5.36 -21.82 -5.23
C LYS A 147 6.65 -21.06 -5.53
N THR A 148 6.79 -19.83 -5.07
CA THR A 148 7.99 -19.03 -5.37
C THR A 148 8.99 -19.02 -4.23
N LEU A 149 8.58 -18.59 -3.04
CA LEU A 149 9.52 -18.35 -1.95
C LEU A 149 9.74 -19.55 -1.03
N VAL A 150 8.69 -20.36 -0.80
CA VAL A 150 8.82 -21.55 0.05
C VAL A 150 9.56 -22.66 -0.70
N GLU A 151 9.24 -22.92 -1.94
CA GLU A 151 9.96 -23.90 -2.78
C GLU A 151 11.44 -23.53 -2.97
N MET A 152 11.75 -22.23 -3.10
CA MET A 152 13.13 -21.74 -3.14
C MET A 152 13.82 -21.75 -1.76
N LYS A 153 13.16 -22.22 -0.69
CA LYS A 153 13.67 -22.23 0.70
C LYS A 153 14.07 -20.84 1.23
N LEU A 154 13.45 -19.80 0.73
CA LEU A 154 13.67 -18.41 1.14
C LEU A 154 12.73 -17.98 2.27
N MET A 155 11.57 -18.65 2.41
CA MET A 155 10.52 -18.32 3.37
C MET A 155 9.95 -19.60 4.00
N GLU A 156 9.56 -19.51 5.28
CA GLU A 156 8.86 -20.55 6.00
C GLU A 156 7.38 -20.65 5.53
N ALA A 157 6.83 -21.86 5.42
CA ALA A 157 5.46 -22.10 4.94
C ALA A 157 4.39 -21.46 5.86
N ASP A 158 4.68 -21.29 7.16
CA ASP A 158 3.76 -20.73 8.12
C ASP A 158 3.43 -19.25 7.84
N LEU A 159 4.36 -18.51 7.26
CA LEU A 159 4.11 -17.13 6.85
C LEU A 159 3.07 -17.06 5.71
N ALA A 160 3.07 -18.00 4.78
CA ALA A 160 2.04 -18.06 3.75
C ALA A 160 0.66 -18.41 4.35
N LYS A 161 0.61 -19.24 5.40
CA LYS A 161 -0.62 -19.51 6.16
C LYS A 161 -1.09 -18.28 6.93
N ASP A 162 -0.18 -17.50 7.50
CA ASP A 162 -0.53 -16.25 8.20
C ASP A 162 -1.16 -15.24 7.23
N LEU A 163 -0.64 -15.11 6.00
CA LEU A 163 -1.26 -14.28 4.97
C LEU A 163 -2.66 -14.80 4.59
N GLU A 164 -2.83 -16.09 4.41
CA GLU A 164 -4.13 -16.71 4.15
C GLU A 164 -5.13 -16.44 5.28
N GLY A 165 -4.68 -16.59 6.52
CA GLY A 165 -5.49 -16.35 7.72
C GLY A 165 -5.98 -14.91 7.87
N ILE A 166 -5.14 -13.90 7.57
CA ILE A 166 -5.57 -12.50 7.64
C ILE A 166 -6.55 -12.15 6.50
N ILE A 167 -6.37 -12.73 5.31
CA ILE A 167 -7.32 -12.59 4.19
C ILE A 167 -8.69 -13.16 4.58
N GLU A 168 -8.71 -14.32 5.21
CA GLU A 168 -9.96 -14.91 5.70
C GLU A 168 -10.60 -14.10 6.83
N LEU A 169 -9.79 -13.61 7.77
CA LEU A 169 -10.26 -12.77 8.87
C LEU A 169 -10.93 -11.51 8.32
N ARG A 170 -10.29 -10.83 7.36
CA ARG A 170 -10.87 -9.65 6.71
C ARG A 170 -12.22 -9.98 6.08
N LYS A 171 -12.32 -11.06 5.30
CA LYS A 171 -13.58 -11.50 4.69
C LYS A 171 -14.67 -11.76 5.73
N LYS A 172 -14.33 -12.39 6.86
CA LYS A 172 -15.28 -12.66 7.94
C LYS A 172 -15.77 -11.38 8.61
N VAL A 173 -14.91 -10.40 8.80
CA VAL A 173 -15.26 -9.07 9.34
C VAL A 173 -16.11 -8.29 8.35
N GLU A 174 -15.71 -8.22 7.08
CA GLU A 174 -16.43 -7.54 6.00
C GLU A 174 -17.86 -8.07 5.82
N HIS A 175 -18.02 -9.39 5.83
CA HIS A 175 -19.33 -10.03 5.73
C HIS A 175 -20.10 -10.10 7.07
N LYS A 176 -19.63 -9.42 8.11
CA LYS A 176 -20.24 -9.41 9.46
C LYS A 176 -20.46 -10.81 10.06
N LYS A 177 -19.66 -11.81 9.62
CA LYS A 177 -19.69 -13.17 10.19
C LYS A 177 -19.06 -13.24 11.58
N ILE A 178 -18.24 -12.26 11.94
CA ILE A 178 -17.64 -12.08 13.26
C ILE A 178 -18.08 -10.73 13.79
N SER A 179 -18.70 -10.75 14.96
CA SER A 179 -19.20 -9.54 15.64
C SER A 179 -18.18 -8.96 16.64
N ARG A 180 -17.17 -9.74 17.03
CA ARG A 180 -16.16 -9.32 18.01
C ARG A 180 -14.85 -10.07 17.78
N VAL A 181 -13.73 -9.32 17.77
CA VAL A 181 -12.36 -9.85 17.85
C VAL A 181 -11.81 -9.37 19.20
N THR A 182 -11.23 -10.26 19.98
CA THR A 182 -10.68 -9.90 21.30
C THR A 182 -9.37 -9.12 21.14
N GLY A 183 -9.03 -8.30 22.13
CA GLY A 183 -7.76 -7.57 22.15
C GLY A 183 -6.55 -8.50 21.98
N THR A 184 -6.56 -9.64 22.68
CA THR A 184 -5.50 -10.65 22.58
C THR A 184 -5.37 -11.26 21.19
N GLN A 185 -6.48 -11.45 20.47
CA GLN A 185 -6.45 -11.90 19.07
C GLN A 185 -5.88 -10.82 18.15
N LEU A 186 -6.24 -9.56 18.35
CA LEU A 186 -5.68 -8.44 17.59
C LEU A 186 -4.18 -8.28 17.84
N ASP A 187 -3.73 -8.35 19.10
CA ASP A 187 -2.31 -8.30 19.45
C ASP A 187 -1.52 -9.45 18.83
N SER A 188 -2.11 -10.64 18.77
CA SER A 188 -1.52 -11.78 18.07
C SER A 188 -1.36 -11.51 16.57
N TRP A 189 -2.37 -10.94 15.93
CA TRP A 189 -2.31 -10.59 14.51
C TRP A 189 -1.32 -9.46 14.22
N ILE A 190 -1.23 -8.45 15.09
CA ILE A 190 -0.22 -7.38 14.97
C ILE A 190 1.19 -7.97 14.98
N LYS A 191 1.48 -8.89 15.93
CA LYS A 191 2.79 -9.58 16.00
C LYS A 191 3.08 -10.41 14.74
N LYS A 192 2.07 -11.12 14.22
CA LYS A 192 2.21 -11.91 13.00
C LYS A 192 2.49 -11.02 11.77
N ALA A 193 1.76 -9.93 11.65
CA ALA A 193 1.94 -8.96 10.57
C ALA A 193 3.33 -8.30 10.63
N ASP A 194 3.78 -7.85 11.80
CA ASP A 194 5.12 -7.28 11.99
C ASP A 194 6.22 -8.27 11.60
N LYS A 195 6.12 -9.53 12.08
CA LYS A 195 7.05 -10.59 11.67
C LYS A 195 7.04 -10.83 10.18
N PHE A 196 5.85 -10.85 9.56
CA PHE A 196 5.67 -11.08 8.14
C PHE A 196 6.30 -9.95 7.31
N VAL A 197 5.96 -8.68 7.60
CA VAL A 197 6.48 -7.51 6.88
C VAL A 197 8.01 -7.46 6.98
N LYS A 198 8.57 -7.58 8.18
CA LYS A 198 10.03 -7.64 8.39
C LYS A 198 10.71 -8.76 7.61
N LYS A 199 10.05 -9.91 7.47
CA LYS A 199 10.59 -11.00 6.64
C LYS A 199 10.56 -10.61 5.17
N MET A 200 9.48 -10.00 4.68
CA MET A 200 9.39 -9.55 3.27
C MET A 200 10.47 -8.50 2.95
N GLU A 201 10.70 -7.54 3.83
CA GLU A 201 11.79 -6.55 3.67
C GLU A 201 13.16 -7.21 3.55
N LYS A 202 13.47 -8.15 4.45
CA LYS A 202 14.74 -8.91 4.40
C LYS A 202 14.86 -9.75 3.12
N LEU A 203 13.74 -10.27 2.61
CA LEU A 203 13.74 -11.05 1.37
C LEU A 203 14.05 -10.18 0.16
N ILE A 204 13.58 -8.94 0.08
CA ILE A 204 13.93 -8.02 -1.02
C ILE A 204 15.44 -7.83 -1.09
N VAL A 205 16.09 -7.56 0.05
CA VAL A 205 17.54 -7.41 0.11
C VAL A 205 18.26 -8.69 -0.30
N ARG A 206 17.84 -9.84 0.23
CA ARG A 206 18.45 -11.14 -0.10
C ARG A 206 18.32 -11.48 -1.58
N ILE A 207 17.15 -11.23 -2.18
CA ILE A 207 16.92 -11.47 -3.61
C ILE A 207 17.78 -10.53 -4.47
N GLU A 208 17.97 -9.27 -4.06
CA GLU A 208 18.87 -8.34 -4.76
C GLU A 208 20.32 -8.84 -4.73
N VAL A 209 20.80 -9.30 -3.57
CA VAL A 209 22.12 -9.93 -3.44
C VAL A 209 22.24 -11.11 -4.42
N MET A 210 21.32 -12.07 -4.36
CA MET A 210 21.32 -13.24 -5.25
C MET A 210 21.31 -12.88 -6.75
N LYS A 211 20.58 -11.82 -7.11
CA LYS A 211 20.56 -11.35 -8.51
C LYS A 211 21.89 -10.78 -8.93
N ARG A 212 22.55 -9.98 -8.09
CA ARG A 212 23.87 -9.40 -8.38
C ARG A 212 24.93 -10.49 -8.48
N GLU A 213 24.98 -11.42 -7.52
CA GLU A 213 25.88 -12.59 -7.55
C GLU A 213 25.72 -13.39 -8.84
N SER A 214 24.48 -13.76 -9.18
CA SER A 214 24.18 -14.49 -10.41
C SER A 214 24.59 -13.73 -11.67
N MET A 215 24.47 -12.40 -11.70
CA MET A 215 24.92 -11.59 -12.84
C MET A 215 26.44 -11.60 -12.98
N VAL A 216 27.17 -11.46 -11.89
CA VAL A 216 28.64 -11.46 -11.89
C VAL A 216 29.15 -12.85 -12.32
N ASP A 217 28.67 -13.93 -11.68
CA ASP A 217 29.11 -15.29 -11.97
C ASP A 217 28.82 -15.69 -13.43
N LYS A 218 27.62 -15.39 -13.94
CA LYS A 218 27.29 -15.65 -15.35
C LYS A 218 28.15 -14.84 -16.31
N SER A 219 28.41 -13.56 -16.00
CA SER A 219 29.24 -12.70 -16.85
C SER A 219 30.68 -13.21 -16.90
N TYR A 220 31.23 -13.59 -15.74
CA TYR A 220 32.55 -14.18 -15.66
C TYR A 220 32.65 -15.52 -16.41
N ALA A 221 31.70 -16.42 -16.18
CA ALA A 221 31.67 -17.74 -16.84
C ALA A 221 31.61 -17.60 -18.36
N ILE A 222 30.71 -16.78 -18.88
CA ILE A 222 30.57 -16.56 -20.33
C ILE A 222 31.83 -15.91 -20.91
N MET A 223 32.43 -14.96 -20.23
CA MET A 223 33.64 -14.31 -20.71
C MET A 223 34.83 -15.26 -20.72
N SER A 224 34.99 -16.09 -19.69
CA SER A 224 36.02 -17.13 -19.59
C SER A 224 35.85 -18.20 -20.68
N GLU A 225 34.64 -18.66 -20.90
CA GLU A 225 34.32 -19.63 -21.93
C GLU A 225 34.59 -19.10 -23.33
N THR A 226 34.17 -17.87 -23.61
CA THR A 226 34.41 -17.20 -24.89
C THR A 226 35.90 -17.02 -25.15
N ALA A 227 36.67 -16.55 -24.14
CA ALA A 227 38.13 -16.41 -24.25
C ALA A 227 38.82 -17.76 -24.51
N THR A 228 38.43 -18.79 -23.76
CA THR A 228 38.96 -20.17 -23.93
C THR A 228 38.67 -20.74 -25.33
N THR A 229 37.44 -20.54 -25.83
CA THR A 229 37.03 -20.97 -27.15
C THR A 229 37.81 -20.27 -28.24
N LEU A 230 38.04 -18.95 -28.10
CA LEU A 230 38.83 -18.16 -29.03
C LEU A 230 40.28 -18.65 -29.08
N LEU A 231 40.91 -18.85 -27.90
CA LEU A 231 42.28 -19.36 -27.79
C LEU A 231 42.42 -20.77 -28.45
N LYS A 232 41.52 -21.68 -28.16
CA LYS A 232 41.50 -23.03 -28.77
C LYS A 232 41.36 -22.99 -30.30
N ALA A 233 40.45 -22.18 -30.81
CA ALA A 233 40.23 -22.05 -32.24
C ALA A 233 41.42 -21.46 -33.00
N MET A 234 42.30 -20.73 -32.28
CA MET A 234 43.52 -20.13 -32.80
C MET A 234 44.77 -20.99 -32.56
N ASN A 235 44.61 -22.21 -32.08
CA ASN A 235 45.69 -23.13 -31.73
C ASN A 235 46.73 -22.48 -30.78
N LYS A 236 46.26 -21.58 -29.86
CA LYS A 236 47.11 -20.94 -28.88
C LYS A 236 47.26 -21.82 -27.63
N PRO A 237 48.51 -21.88 -27.03
CA PRO A 237 48.73 -22.77 -25.90
C PRO A 237 47.90 -22.28 -24.67
N MET A 238 47.11 -23.19 -24.11
CA MET A 238 46.53 -23.02 -22.78
C MET A 238 47.52 -23.60 -21.76
N THR A 239 48.20 -22.79 -20.99
CA THR A 239 49.05 -23.26 -19.89
C THR A 239 48.16 -23.87 -18.79
N LYS A 240 48.50 -25.09 -18.34
CA LYS A 240 47.73 -25.84 -17.33
C LYS A 240 47.60 -25.07 -15.98
N ASP A 241 48.53 -24.16 -15.70
CA ASP A 241 48.61 -23.39 -14.46
C ASP A 241 48.45 -21.86 -14.63
N GLY A 242 48.24 -21.38 -15.87
CA GLY A 242 48.13 -19.93 -16.13
C GLY A 242 46.73 -19.38 -15.87
N LYS A 243 46.62 -18.27 -15.19
CA LYS A 243 45.37 -17.50 -15.09
C LYS A 243 44.89 -17.12 -16.49
N ILE A 244 43.61 -17.27 -16.77
CA ILE A 244 43.05 -16.94 -18.09
C ILE A 244 43.36 -15.51 -18.49
N ALA A 245 43.39 -14.56 -17.51
CA ALA A 245 43.78 -13.17 -17.72
C ALA A 245 45.18 -13.03 -18.35
N ASP A 246 46.18 -13.78 -17.85
CA ASP A 246 47.53 -13.69 -18.33
C ASP A 246 47.66 -14.24 -19.76
N VAL A 247 46.94 -15.33 -20.06
CA VAL A 247 46.91 -15.89 -21.40
C VAL A 247 46.18 -14.97 -22.37
N MET A 248 45.06 -14.38 -21.97
CA MET A 248 44.34 -13.36 -22.75
C MET A 248 45.26 -12.18 -23.08
N LYS A 249 46.01 -11.70 -22.09
CA LYS A 249 46.93 -10.57 -22.27
C LYS A 249 47.98 -10.88 -23.35
N ARG A 250 48.71 -12.00 -23.19
CA ARG A 250 49.82 -12.36 -24.06
C ARG A 250 49.36 -12.78 -25.48
N GLU A 251 48.31 -13.60 -25.54
CA GLU A 251 47.94 -14.27 -26.80
C GLU A 251 46.86 -13.53 -27.61
N LEU A 252 46.07 -12.66 -26.99
CA LEU A 252 44.97 -11.97 -27.64
C LEU A 252 45.13 -10.45 -27.71
N VAL A 253 45.59 -9.83 -26.62
CA VAL A 253 45.73 -8.36 -26.55
C VAL A 253 47.06 -7.90 -27.17
N GLU A 254 48.18 -8.47 -26.77
CA GLU A 254 49.50 -8.09 -27.28
C GLU A 254 49.70 -8.43 -28.75
N THR A 255 48.92 -9.42 -29.27
CA THR A 255 48.85 -9.75 -30.68
C THR A 255 47.90 -8.89 -31.50
N GLY A 256 47.18 -7.94 -30.84
CA GLY A 256 46.23 -7.03 -31.48
C GLY A 256 44.93 -7.70 -31.95
N MET A 257 44.64 -8.92 -31.53
CA MET A 257 43.47 -9.67 -31.93
C MET A 257 42.20 -9.14 -31.25
N ILE A 258 42.32 -8.73 -29.99
CA ILE A 258 41.22 -8.10 -29.22
C ILE A 258 41.71 -6.81 -28.58
N ASP A 259 40.77 -5.91 -28.28
CA ASP A 259 41.04 -4.63 -27.63
C ASP A 259 41.39 -4.86 -26.13
N LYS A 260 42.37 -4.11 -25.63
CA LYS A 260 42.80 -4.15 -24.22
C LYS A 260 41.67 -3.97 -23.23
N LYS A 261 40.66 -3.17 -23.57
CA LYS A 261 39.46 -2.96 -22.71
C LYS A 261 38.81 -4.27 -22.26
N TYR A 262 38.87 -5.32 -23.05
CA TYR A 262 38.28 -6.62 -22.67
C TYR A 262 39.08 -7.35 -21.60
N LEU A 263 40.41 -7.15 -21.58
CA LEU A 263 41.22 -7.63 -20.48
C LEU A 263 40.91 -6.90 -19.17
N ASP A 264 40.77 -5.57 -19.25
CA ASP A 264 40.40 -4.75 -18.07
C ASP A 264 39.03 -5.17 -17.51
N VAL A 265 38.04 -5.44 -18.37
CA VAL A 265 36.73 -5.99 -18.02
C VAL A 265 36.84 -7.35 -17.34
N PHE A 266 37.69 -8.25 -17.86
CA PHE A 266 37.89 -9.57 -17.26
C PHE A 266 38.47 -9.49 -15.85
N VAL A 267 39.48 -8.68 -15.65
CA VAL A 267 40.12 -8.45 -14.34
C VAL A 267 39.11 -7.82 -13.36
N GLU A 268 38.27 -6.93 -13.83
CA GLU A 268 37.26 -6.31 -12.97
C GLU A 268 36.16 -7.32 -12.58
N LEU A 269 35.78 -8.21 -13.48
CA LEU A 269 34.86 -9.32 -13.16
C LEU A 269 35.45 -10.32 -12.17
N GLU A 270 36.78 -10.57 -12.22
CA GLU A 270 37.47 -11.37 -11.19
C GLU A 270 37.38 -10.73 -9.82
N LYS A 271 37.64 -9.41 -9.72
CA LYS A 271 37.52 -8.64 -8.46
C LYS A 271 36.08 -8.68 -7.93
N MET A 272 35.08 -8.45 -8.79
CA MET A 272 33.67 -8.52 -8.41
C MET A 272 33.31 -9.92 -7.90
N ARG A 273 33.82 -10.98 -8.52
CA ARG A 273 33.60 -12.36 -8.08
C ARG A 273 34.27 -12.66 -6.74
N ASP A 274 35.41 -12.08 -6.47
CA ASP A 274 36.05 -12.20 -5.16
C ASP A 274 35.25 -11.45 -4.07
N ALA A 275 34.65 -10.31 -4.39
CA ALA A 275 33.73 -9.61 -3.49
C ALA A 275 32.45 -10.43 -3.24
N VAL A 276 31.93 -11.15 -4.25
CA VAL A 276 30.83 -12.12 -4.07
C VAL A 276 31.20 -13.18 -3.04
N LYS A 277 32.41 -13.78 -3.16
CA LYS A 277 32.87 -14.81 -2.22
C LYS A 277 33.03 -14.29 -0.79
N LYS A 278 33.34 -13.00 -0.62
CA LYS A 278 33.48 -12.33 0.68
C LYS A 278 32.15 -11.85 1.24
N GLY A 279 31.06 -11.89 0.46
CA GLY A 279 29.75 -11.36 0.85
C GLY A 279 29.61 -9.83 0.73
N GLU A 280 30.53 -9.16 0.03
CA GLU A 280 30.62 -7.70 -0.11
C GLU A 280 29.95 -7.20 -1.40
N ILE A 281 29.08 -7.99 -2.04
CA ILE A 281 28.49 -7.67 -3.35
C ILE A 281 27.58 -6.43 -3.32
N LEU A 282 27.02 -6.06 -2.17
CA LEU A 282 26.20 -4.87 -2.04
C LEU A 282 26.99 -3.57 -2.09
N ASP A 283 28.29 -3.61 -1.78
CA ASP A 283 29.19 -2.47 -1.82
C ASP A 283 29.58 -2.10 -3.26
N ILE A 284 29.32 -3.00 -4.22
CA ILE A 284 29.53 -2.76 -5.64
C ILE A 284 28.29 -2.10 -6.24
N ASP A 285 28.51 -0.98 -6.94
CA ASP A 285 27.43 -0.30 -7.64
C ASP A 285 26.77 -1.23 -8.67
N LYS A 286 25.43 -1.29 -8.63
CA LYS A 286 24.61 -2.06 -9.57
C LYS A 286 24.87 -1.67 -11.03
N GLN A 287 25.08 -0.37 -11.28
CA GLN A 287 25.40 0.16 -12.60
C GLN A 287 26.73 -0.40 -13.12
N ALA A 288 27.73 -0.54 -12.26
CA ALA A 288 29.02 -1.15 -12.62
C ALA A 288 28.84 -2.61 -13.08
N ILE A 289 28.05 -3.41 -12.36
CA ILE A 289 27.76 -4.80 -12.73
C ILE A 289 27.04 -4.86 -14.11
N LEU A 290 26.07 -4.00 -14.35
CA LEU A 290 25.35 -3.94 -15.62
C LEU A 290 26.24 -3.51 -16.77
N MET A 291 27.16 -2.59 -16.54
CA MET A 291 28.14 -2.12 -17.53
C MET A 291 29.10 -3.24 -17.91
N GLN A 292 29.64 -3.99 -16.95
CA GLN A 292 30.50 -5.13 -17.24
C GLN A 292 29.77 -6.19 -18.07
N ARG A 293 28.51 -6.49 -17.75
CA ARG A 293 27.68 -7.41 -18.54
C ARG A 293 27.53 -6.97 -20.00
N GLU A 294 27.39 -5.66 -20.26
CA GLU A 294 27.30 -5.15 -21.63
C GLU A 294 28.64 -5.28 -22.37
N TYR A 295 29.76 -5.05 -21.69
CA TYR A 295 31.07 -5.29 -22.28
C TYR A 295 31.31 -6.79 -22.60
N VAL A 296 30.84 -7.72 -21.78
CA VAL A 296 30.88 -9.15 -22.08
C VAL A 296 30.10 -9.46 -23.37
N ARG A 297 28.93 -8.87 -23.57
CA ARG A 297 28.17 -9.04 -24.83
C ARG A 297 28.92 -8.51 -26.04
N ARG A 298 29.62 -7.39 -25.91
CA ARG A 298 30.46 -6.82 -26.97
C ARG A 298 31.63 -7.73 -27.27
N PHE A 299 32.29 -8.25 -26.23
CA PHE A 299 33.38 -9.20 -26.35
C PHE A 299 32.98 -10.45 -27.14
N ILE A 300 31.82 -11.05 -26.84
CA ILE A 300 31.32 -12.21 -27.61
C ILE A 300 31.17 -11.90 -29.11
N ARG A 301 30.64 -10.71 -29.43
CA ARG A 301 30.48 -10.29 -30.84
C ARG A 301 31.81 -10.10 -31.53
N ASP A 302 32.77 -9.45 -30.88
CA ASP A 302 34.06 -9.15 -31.47
C ASP A 302 34.91 -10.42 -31.57
N ALA A 303 34.91 -11.32 -30.58
CA ALA A 303 35.49 -12.64 -30.64
C ALA A 303 34.94 -13.47 -31.83
N GLY A 304 33.62 -13.43 -32.05
CA GLY A 304 32.99 -14.07 -33.21
C GLY A 304 33.42 -13.46 -34.56
N ARG A 305 33.76 -12.17 -34.61
CA ARG A 305 34.33 -11.53 -35.82
C ARG A 305 35.77 -11.99 -36.09
N VAL A 306 36.60 -12.10 -35.03
CA VAL A 306 37.96 -12.59 -35.12
C VAL A 306 37.99 -14.03 -35.62
N LEU A 307 37.14 -14.91 -35.08
CA LEU A 307 37.01 -16.30 -35.51
C LEU A 307 36.66 -16.42 -37.01
N ARG A 308 35.67 -15.63 -37.47
CA ARG A 308 35.26 -15.66 -38.88
C ARG A 308 36.37 -15.19 -39.84
N LYS A 309 37.13 -14.17 -39.47
CA LYS A 309 38.27 -13.71 -40.29
C LYS A 309 39.34 -14.77 -40.42
N ASN A 310 39.64 -15.52 -39.36
CA ASN A 310 40.68 -16.56 -39.41
C ASN A 310 40.26 -17.84 -40.13
N ILE A 311 38.96 -18.17 -40.16
CA ILE A 311 38.44 -19.30 -40.94
C ILE A 311 38.43 -18.99 -42.44
N GLN A 312 38.38 -17.72 -42.87
CA GLN A 312 38.42 -17.31 -44.27
C GLN A 312 39.82 -17.18 -44.86
N VAL A 313 40.89 -17.19 -44.03
CA VAL A 313 42.30 -16.99 -44.42
C VAL A 313 43.07 -18.35 -44.39
N GLY A 314 42.52 -19.39 -43.80
CA GLY A 314 43.07 -20.77 -43.80
C GLY A 314 42.27 -21.69 -44.67
#